data_79df0fcd90d42636630680b7678d597b
#
_entry.id   79df0fcd90d42636630680b7678d597b
#
_cell.length_a   1.000
_cell.length_b   1.000
_cell.length_c   1.000
_cell.angle_alpha   90.00
_cell.angle_beta   90.00
_cell.angle_gamma   90.00
#
_symmetry.space_group_name_H-M   'P 1'
#
loop_
_entity.id
_entity.type
_entity.pdbx_description
1 polymer ?
#
loop_
_entity_poly.entity_id
_entity_poly.type
_entity_poly.pdbx_seq_one_letter_code
_entity_poly.pdbx_strand_id
1 'polypeptide(L)'
;TLKLPERLQASSFEYSGLAWYGDYLVLLPQFADGKESSREPNFFAIRKADLISAVEDPSFELPVRDVPILNSDLRDLIKGFEGFESILFLDQMVYLTIESRAGNPMMGYLVRGEVQGELESITLDPESLVEIVPFSSERNATFEAMTYWNENFYVIYEQNSYQGENQPVAYQYNQDLELVGAIPFPALDYRVTDATISDGDGKF
;
A
#
# COMPACT_ATOMS: atom_id res chain seq x y z
N THR A 1 4.98 12.07 -19.61
CA THR A 1 5.40 11.78 -18.21
C THR A 1 4.91 12.92 -17.33
N LEU A 2 4.12 12.61 -16.32
CA LEU A 2 3.71 13.59 -15.30
C LEU A 2 4.92 13.98 -14.43
N LYS A 3 5.05 15.26 -14.13
CA LYS A 3 6.11 15.77 -13.28
C LYS A 3 5.54 16.12 -11.92
N LEU A 4 5.95 15.39 -10.89
CA LEU A 4 5.62 15.75 -9.51
C LEU A 4 6.34 17.05 -9.09
N PRO A 5 5.79 17.83 -8.15
CA PRO A 5 6.49 18.94 -7.52
C PRO A 5 7.87 18.52 -6.97
N GLU A 6 8.86 19.41 -7.03
CA GLU A 6 10.26 19.11 -6.66
C GLU A 6 10.38 18.50 -5.26
N ARG A 7 9.60 19.01 -4.29
CA ARG A 7 9.57 18.49 -2.90
C ARG A 7 9.18 17.02 -2.79
N LEU A 8 8.54 16.45 -3.80
CA LEU A 8 8.06 15.05 -3.85
C LEU A 8 8.91 14.15 -4.75
N GLN A 9 9.97 14.69 -5.38
CA GLN A 9 10.87 13.92 -6.23
C GLN A 9 12.05 13.30 -5.45
N ALA A 10 12.11 13.53 -4.13
CA ALA A 10 13.17 12.96 -3.30
C ALA A 10 13.09 11.43 -3.30
N SER A 11 14.23 10.78 -3.59
CA SER A 11 14.33 9.31 -3.58
C SER A 11 14.09 8.71 -2.19
N SER A 12 14.11 9.52 -1.14
CA SER A 12 13.83 9.08 0.22
C SER A 12 12.37 8.67 0.46
N PHE A 13 11.44 9.04 -0.42
CA PHE A 13 10.04 8.61 -0.31
C PHE A 13 9.83 7.16 -0.78
N GLU A 14 10.51 6.74 -1.87
CA GLU A 14 10.33 5.41 -2.45
C GLU A 14 8.83 5.06 -2.59
N TYR A 15 8.14 5.64 -3.60
CA TYR A 15 6.71 5.39 -3.77
C TYR A 15 6.43 3.94 -4.10
N SER A 16 5.62 3.28 -3.28
CA SER A 16 5.33 1.85 -3.33
C SER A 16 3.90 1.52 -3.79
N GLY A 17 2.97 2.48 -3.74
CA GLY A 17 1.61 2.20 -4.17
C GLY A 17 0.82 3.44 -4.60
N LEU A 18 -0.28 3.19 -5.31
CA LEU A 18 -1.23 4.18 -5.78
C LEU A 18 -2.66 3.67 -5.58
N ALA A 19 -3.55 4.50 -5.05
CA ALA A 19 -4.96 4.14 -4.94
C ALA A 19 -5.88 5.34 -5.15
N TRP A 20 -7.05 5.09 -5.70
CA TRP A 20 -8.10 6.11 -5.79
C TRP A 20 -8.92 6.17 -4.51
N TYR A 21 -9.15 7.38 -4.01
CA TYR A 21 -10.15 7.71 -3.00
C TYR A 21 -11.07 8.80 -3.53
N GLY A 22 -12.26 8.43 -3.98
CA GLY A 22 -13.14 9.35 -4.69
C GLY A 22 -12.44 9.98 -5.90
N ASP A 23 -12.37 11.30 -5.92
CA ASP A 23 -11.71 12.06 -6.98
C ASP A 23 -10.22 12.34 -6.71
N TYR A 24 -9.59 11.65 -5.78
CA TYR A 24 -8.18 11.80 -5.45
C TYR A 24 -7.38 10.54 -5.77
N LEU A 25 -6.28 10.70 -6.49
CA LEU A 25 -5.22 9.69 -6.56
C LEU A 25 -4.29 9.89 -5.38
N VAL A 26 -4.24 8.90 -4.50
CA VAL A 26 -3.34 8.90 -3.34
C VAL A 26 -2.04 8.21 -3.72
N LEU A 27 -0.92 8.87 -3.46
CA LEU A 27 0.44 8.35 -3.59
C LEU A 27 0.88 7.83 -2.23
N LEU A 28 1.29 6.57 -2.18
CA LEU A 28 1.83 5.92 -0.99
C LEU A 28 3.35 5.97 -1.02
N PRO A 29 4.03 6.82 -0.24
CA PRO A 29 5.46 6.67 -0.03
C PRO A 29 5.71 5.50 0.91
N GLN A 30 6.71 4.65 0.61
CA GLN A 30 7.16 3.60 1.52
C GLN A 30 7.55 4.21 2.88
N PHE A 31 8.26 5.34 2.84
CA PHE A 31 8.65 6.11 4.02
C PHE A 31 7.83 7.39 4.09
N ALA A 32 6.71 7.37 4.81
CA ALA A 32 5.79 8.50 4.91
C ALA A 32 6.42 9.76 5.54
N ASP A 33 7.48 9.61 6.32
CA ASP A 33 8.32 10.68 6.90
C ASP A 33 9.51 11.07 5.99
N GLY A 34 9.68 10.42 4.83
CA GLY A 34 10.82 10.63 3.92
C GLY A 34 12.16 10.23 4.52
N LYS A 35 12.18 9.31 5.49
CA LYS A 35 13.35 8.88 6.27
C LYS A 35 13.89 9.98 7.21
N GLU A 36 13.11 11.03 7.45
CA GLU A 36 13.44 12.11 8.36
C GLU A 36 12.56 12.03 9.62
N SER A 37 13.11 11.56 10.74
CA SER A 37 12.36 11.35 11.99
C SER A 37 11.71 12.62 12.59
N SER A 38 12.09 13.80 12.11
CA SER A 38 11.50 15.09 12.52
C SER A 38 10.33 15.53 11.64
N ARG A 39 10.07 14.82 10.55
CA ARG A 39 8.99 15.13 9.63
C ARG A 39 7.73 14.37 10.02
N GLU A 40 6.60 15.07 10.06
CA GLU A 40 5.30 14.42 10.21
C GLU A 40 5.05 13.47 9.03
N PRO A 41 4.59 12.24 9.29
CA PRO A 41 4.31 11.28 8.23
C PRO A 41 3.10 11.71 7.41
N ASN A 42 3.25 11.68 6.09
CA ASN A 42 2.20 12.08 5.16
C ASN A 42 2.14 11.12 3.96
N PHE A 43 0.92 10.84 3.49
CA PHE A 43 0.67 10.45 2.11
C PHE A 43 0.42 11.70 1.27
N PHE A 44 0.31 11.54 -0.04
CA PHE A 44 0.10 12.68 -0.94
C PHE A 44 -1.11 12.40 -1.82
N ALA A 45 -1.90 13.44 -2.08
CA ALA A 45 -3.12 13.30 -2.88
C ALA A 45 -3.17 14.31 -4.03
N ILE A 46 -3.58 13.84 -5.19
CA ILE A 46 -3.72 14.63 -6.41
C ILE A 46 -5.17 14.52 -6.89
N ARG A 47 -5.81 15.63 -7.16
CA ARG A 47 -7.17 15.62 -7.74
C ARG A 47 -7.14 15.06 -9.16
N LYS A 48 -8.14 14.27 -9.51
CA LYS A 48 -8.32 13.73 -10.86
C LYS A 48 -8.37 14.82 -11.93
N ALA A 49 -9.04 15.93 -11.65
CA ALA A 49 -9.11 17.07 -12.57
C ALA A 49 -7.72 17.69 -12.82
N ASP A 50 -6.88 17.80 -11.78
CA ASP A 50 -5.52 18.34 -11.91
C ASP A 50 -4.61 17.39 -12.68
N LEU A 51 -4.78 16.06 -12.50
CA LEU A 51 -4.07 15.06 -13.31
C LEU A 51 -4.43 15.18 -14.79
N ILE A 52 -5.72 15.38 -15.11
CA ILE A 52 -6.17 15.56 -16.49
C ILE A 52 -5.52 16.83 -17.07
N SER A 53 -5.56 17.95 -16.33
CA SER A 53 -4.92 19.20 -16.75
C SER A 53 -3.43 19.05 -17.02
N ALA A 54 -2.71 18.33 -16.14
CA ALA A 54 -1.28 18.08 -16.31
C ALA A 54 -0.93 17.13 -17.47
N VAL A 55 -1.87 16.28 -17.90
CA VAL A 55 -1.73 15.46 -19.12
C VAL A 55 -1.93 16.29 -20.37
N GLU A 56 -2.90 17.22 -20.36
CA GLU A 56 -3.25 18.08 -21.49
C GLU A 56 -2.26 19.24 -21.68
N ASP A 57 -1.71 19.78 -20.60
CA ASP A 57 -0.73 20.87 -20.60
C ASP A 57 0.51 20.49 -19.77
N PRO A 58 1.63 20.15 -20.44
CA PRO A 58 2.90 19.82 -19.77
C PRO A 58 3.51 20.96 -18.93
N SER A 59 3.02 22.20 -19.09
CA SER A 59 3.44 23.36 -18.28
C SER A 59 2.58 23.55 -17.03
N PHE A 60 1.50 22.80 -16.88
CA PHE A 60 0.63 22.86 -15.70
C PHE A 60 1.40 22.43 -14.44
N GLU A 61 1.45 23.29 -13.44
CA GLU A 61 2.01 22.96 -12.14
C GLU A 61 1.02 22.10 -11.36
N LEU A 62 1.34 20.84 -11.20
CA LEU A 62 0.47 19.84 -10.57
C LEU A 62 0.31 20.11 -9.06
N PRO A 63 -0.87 20.53 -8.58
CA PRO A 63 -1.11 20.69 -7.15
C PRO A 63 -1.12 19.32 -6.45
N VAL A 64 -0.39 19.21 -5.35
CA VAL A 64 -0.38 18.00 -4.52
C VAL A 64 -0.63 18.39 -3.08
N ARG A 65 -1.61 17.75 -2.46
CA ARG A 65 -1.99 17.93 -1.07
C ARG A 65 -1.29 16.89 -0.20
N ASP A 66 -0.77 17.34 0.95
CA ASP A 66 -0.30 16.45 2.00
C ASP A 66 -1.51 15.90 2.77
N VAL A 67 -1.49 14.62 3.08
CA VAL A 67 -2.51 13.89 3.85
C VAL A 67 -1.84 13.34 5.10
N PRO A 68 -1.94 14.03 6.24
CA PRO A 68 -1.32 13.59 7.50
C PRO A 68 -1.79 12.21 7.94
N ILE A 69 -0.85 11.40 8.42
CA ILE A 69 -1.11 10.08 8.99
C ILE A 69 -1.03 10.19 10.51
N LEU A 70 -2.15 9.96 11.17
CA LEU A 70 -2.28 9.98 12.62
C LEU A 70 -2.17 8.56 13.19
N ASN A 71 -1.69 8.44 14.42
CA ASN A 71 -1.43 7.16 15.10
C ASN A 71 -0.45 6.26 14.31
N SER A 72 0.57 6.88 13.70
CA SER A 72 1.54 6.20 12.85
C SER A 72 2.70 5.55 13.61
N ASP A 73 2.66 5.49 14.95
CA ASP A 73 3.74 4.95 15.81
C ASP A 73 3.89 3.41 15.69
N LEU A 74 3.62 2.89 14.50
CA LEU A 74 3.75 1.46 14.17
C LEU A 74 5.20 0.97 14.26
N ARG A 75 6.18 1.88 14.16
CA ARG A 75 7.61 1.55 14.34
C ARG A 75 7.92 0.97 15.71
N ASP A 76 7.18 1.39 16.75
CA ASP A 76 7.34 0.88 18.12
C ASP A 76 6.68 -0.49 18.30
N LEU A 77 5.69 -0.80 17.48
CA LEU A 77 4.94 -2.06 17.50
C LEU A 77 5.55 -3.13 16.60
N ILE A 78 6.11 -2.71 15.46
CA ILE A 78 6.66 -3.61 14.44
C ILE A 78 8.19 -3.59 14.51
N LYS A 79 8.77 -4.66 15.05
CA LYS A 79 10.22 -4.79 15.07
C LYS A 79 10.77 -4.82 13.64
N GLY A 80 11.70 -3.91 13.34
CA GLY A 80 12.30 -3.83 12.01
C GLY A 80 11.37 -3.27 10.95
N PHE A 81 10.44 -2.39 11.34
CA PHE A 81 9.59 -1.65 10.40
C PHE A 81 10.43 -1.01 9.29
N GLU A 82 10.11 -1.32 8.03
CA GLU A 82 10.77 -0.73 6.85
C GLU A 82 9.88 0.28 6.13
N GLY A 83 8.58 0.02 6.02
CA GLY A 83 7.68 0.99 5.39
C GLY A 83 6.35 0.41 4.93
N PHE A 84 5.56 1.26 4.28
CA PHE A 84 4.30 0.89 3.66
C PHE A 84 4.53 0.39 2.24
N GLU A 85 3.82 -0.67 1.81
CA GLU A 85 4.02 -1.29 0.50
C GLU A 85 2.80 -1.24 -0.41
N SER A 86 1.60 -1.42 0.11
CA SER A 86 0.40 -1.25 -0.69
C SER A 86 -0.71 -0.53 0.06
N ILE A 87 -1.62 0.09 -0.70
CA ILE A 87 -2.74 0.87 -0.17
C ILE A 87 -4.02 0.53 -0.93
N LEU A 88 -5.12 0.39 -0.19
CA LEU A 88 -6.43 0.17 -0.75
C LEU A 88 -7.47 0.92 0.09
N PHE A 89 -8.42 1.57 -0.58
CA PHE A 89 -9.56 2.21 0.08
C PHE A 89 -10.83 1.42 -0.16
N LEU A 90 -11.63 1.26 0.90
CA LEU A 90 -12.97 0.71 0.84
C LEU A 90 -13.89 1.63 1.65
N ASP A 91 -14.76 2.35 0.98
CA ASP A 91 -15.54 3.43 1.58
C ASP A 91 -14.65 4.44 2.32
N GLN A 92 -14.84 4.65 3.61
CA GLN A 92 -14.03 5.53 4.45
C GLN A 92 -12.84 4.82 5.11
N MET A 93 -12.67 3.53 4.86
CA MET A 93 -11.57 2.77 5.44
C MET A 93 -10.38 2.71 4.47
N VAL A 94 -9.19 2.76 5.03
CA VAL A 94 -7.94 2.49 4.33
C VAL A 94 -7.31 1.23 4.89
N TYR A 95 -6.73 0.44 4.02
CA TYR A 95 -5.98 -0.77 4.35
C TYR A 95 -4.59 -0.67 3.76
N LEU A 96 -3.60 -1.02 4.55
CA LEU A 96 -2.19 -0.88 4.19
C LEU A 96 -1.46 -2.20 4.46
N THR A 97 -0.56 -2.57 3.57
CA THR A 97 0.48 -3.55 3.88
C THR A 97 1.75 -2.83 4.33
N ILE A 98 2.50 -3.48 5.21
CA ILE A 98 3.74 -2.97 5.79
C ILE A 98 4.79 -4.05 5.69
N GLU A 99 5.99 -3.65 5.34
CA GLU A 99 7.17 -4.48 5.31
C GLU A 99 7.99 -4.38 6.61
N SER A 100 8.52 -5.51 7.06
CA SER A 100 9.40 -5.57 8.23
C SER A 100 10.60 -6.48 7.97
N ARG A 101 11.77 -5.97 8.31
CA ARG A 101 13.06 -6.69 8.23
C ARG A 101 13.61 -7.01 9.62
N ALA A 102 12.80 -7.65 10.46
CA ALA A 102 13.26 -8.12 11.78
C ALA A 102 14.17 -9.37 11.70
N GLY A 103 14.17 -10.04 10.56
CA GLY A 103 14.90 -11.30 10.34
C GLY A 103 14.85 -11.77 8.88
N ASN A 104 14.91 -13.08 8.70
CA ASN A 104 14.70 -13.75 7.41
C ASN A 104 13.82 -14.99 7.67
N PRO A 105 12.65 -15.12 7.04
CA PRO A 105 12.12 -14.22 6.00
C PRO A 105 11.75 -12.83 6.52
N MET A 106 11.56 -11.88 5.59
CA MET A 106 10.90 -10.62 5.88
C MET A 106 9.44 -10.88 6.19
N MET A 107 8.89 -10.12 7.12
CA MET A 107 7.50 -10.26 7.54
C MET A 107 6.65 -9.15 6.92
N GLY A 108 5.42 -9.49 6.60
CA GLY A 108 4.41 -8.50 6.24
C GLY A 108 3.47 -8.23 7.40
N TYR A 109 2.83 -7.08 7.36
CA TYR A 109 1.73 -6.73 8.27
C TYR A 109 0.60 -6.10 7.49
N LEU A 110 -0.62 -6.29 7.98
CA LEU A 110 -1.80 -5.52 7.58
C LEU A 110 -2.20 -4.59 8.72
N VAL A 111 -2.61 -3.40 8.36
CA VAL A 111 -3.24 -2.45 9.27
C VAL A 111 -4.38 -1.75 8.55
N ARG A 112 -5.43 -1.40 9.26
CA ARG A 112 -6.49 -0.54 8.76
C ARG A 112 -6.43 0.84 9.41
N GLY A 113 -7.13 1.79 8.79
CA GLY A 113 -7.32 3.13 9.31
C GLY A 113 -8.60 3.72 8.75
N GLU A 114 -8.94 4.91 9.20
CA GLU A 114 -10.12 5.65 8.78
C GLU A 114 -9.71 6.98 8.15
N VAL A 115 -10.32 7.29 7.01
CA VAL A 115 -10.17 8.58 6.34
C VAL A 115 -11.05 9.62 7.03
N GLN A 116 -10.47 10.75 7.40
CA GLN A 116 -11.18 11.85 8.01
C GLN A 116 -11.55 12.91 6.96
N GLY A 117 -12.82 13.36 7.01
CA GLY A 117 -13.33 14.37 6.08
C GLY A 117 -13.20 13.95 4.60
N GLU A 118 -12.94 14.90 3.72
CA GLU A 118 -12.61 14.66 2.31
C GLU A 118 -11.08 14.39 2.14
N LEU A 119 -10.59 13.33 2.78
CA LEU A 119 -9.17 12.97 2.82
C LEU A 119 -8.30 14.05 3.52
N GLU A 120 -8.82 14.67 4.59
CA GLU A 120 -8.09 15.68 5.35
C GLU A 120 -6.93 15.08 6.14
N SER A 121 -7.12 13.87 6.64
CA SER A 121 -6.10 13.04 7.27
C SER A 121 -6.53 11.56 7.24
N ILE A 122 -5.61 10.68 7.62
CA ILE A 122 -5.88 9.26 7.84
C ILE A 122 -5.49 8.94 9.28
N THR A 123 -6.39 8.31 10.03
CA THR A 123 -6.10 7.83 11.38
C THR A 123 -5.95 6.31 11.35
N LEU A 124 -4.75 5.81 11.61
CA LEU A 124 -4.50 4.37 11.67
C LEU A 124 -5.02 3.78 12.98
N ASP A 125 -5.42 2.51 12.93
CA ASP A 125 -5.85 1.72 14.08
C ASP A 125 -4.78 0.68 14.43
N PRO A 126 -3.85 0.98 15.35
CA PRO A 126 -2.78 0.05 15.72
C PRO A 126 -3.28 -1.27 16.34
N GLU A 127 -4.52 -1.29 16.88
CA GLU A 127 -5.11 -2.52 17.43
C GLU A 127 -5.55 -3.49 16.32
N SER A 128 -5.70 -3.00 15.10
CA SER A 128 -6.01 -3.82 13.92
C SER A 128 -4.79 -4.50 13.29
N LEU A 129 -3.59 -4.28 13.84
CA LEU A 129 -2.35 -4.78 13.24
C LEU A 129 -2.29 -6.30 13.24
N VAL A 130 -2.14 -6.89 12.06
CA VAL A 130 -2.06 -8.34 11.84
C VAL A 130 -0.78 -8.69 11.13
N GLU A 131 -0.02 -9.65 11.67
CA GLU A 131 1.19 -10.19 11.04
C GLU A 131 0.85 -11.16 9.91
N ILE A 132 1.55 -11.05 8.79
CA ILE A 132 1.45 -11.96 7.66
C ILE A 132 2.76 -12.73 7.52
N VAL A 133 2.69 -14.03 7.77
CA VAL A 133 3.85 -14.92 7.60
C VAL A 133 3.97 -15.31 6.12
N PRO A 134 5.07 -15.01 5.43
CA PRO A 134 5.22 -15.38 4.02
C PRO A 134 5.35 -16.89 3.85
N PHE A 135 4.88 -17.40 2.73
CA PHE A 135 5.03 -18.82 2.36
C PHE A 135 6.45 -19.15 1.86
N SER A 136 7.25 -18.14 1.61
CA SER A 136 8.61 -18.23 1.06
C SER A 136 9.61 -17.55 1.97
N SER A 137 10.87 -18.01 1.92
CA SER A 137 11.99 -17.40 2.64
C SER A 137 12.89 -16.57 1.71
N GLU A 138 12.35 -16.11 0.58
CA GLU A 138 13.08 -15.23 -0.33
C GLU A 138 13.55 -13.97 0.40
N ARG A 139 14.76 -13.54 0.02
CA ARG A 139 15.31 -12.31 0.56
C ARG A 139 14.75 -11.12 -0.19
N ASN A 140 14.45 -10.06 0.55
CA ASN A 140 13.97 -8.80 -0.03
C ASN A 140 12.71 -8.99 -0.88
N ALA A 141 11.74 -9.71 -0.33
CA ALA A 141 10.41 -9.90 -0.90
C ALA A 141 9.37 -9.91 0.21
N THR A 142 8.28 -9.21 0.00
CA THR A 142 7.18 -9.01 0.95
C THR A 142 5.83 -8.95 0.23
N PHE A 143 4.84 -8.33 0.84
CA PHE A 143 3.47 -8.22 0.33
C PHE A 143 3.25 -6.83 -0.25
N GLU A 144 3.54 -6.68 -1.55
CA GLU A 144 3.50 -5.39 -2.25
C GLU A 144 2.18 -5.12 -2.97
N ALA A 145 1.30 -6.11 -3.04
CA ALA A 145 0.04 -5.95 -3.76
C ALA A 145 -1.15 -6.43 -2.94
N MET A 146 -2.23 -5.65 -3.00
CA MET A 146 -3.49 -5.99 -2.34
C MET A 146 -4.67 -5.60 -3.24
N THR A 147 -5.66 -6.47 -3.33
CA THR A 147 -6.92 -6.19 -4.01
C THR A 147 -8.11 -6.62 -3.16
N TYR A 148 -9.30 -6.15 -3.51
CA TYR A 148 -10.54 -6.48 -2.82
C TYR A 148 -11.55 -7.04 -3.81
N TRP A 149 -12.09 -8.22 -3.49
CA TRP A 149 -13.09 -8.89 -4.29
C TRP A 149 -13.96 -9.79 -3.41
N ASN A 150 -15.25 -9.82 -3.66
CA ASN A 150 -16.21 -10.69 -2.97
C ASN A 150 -16.08 -10.64 -1.44
N GLU A 151 -16.11 -9.42 -0.90
CA GLU A 151 -16.05 -9.09 0.54
C GLU A 151 -14.75 -9.51 1.26
N ASN A 152 -13.69 -9.82 0.50
CA ASN A 152 -12.40 -10.19 1.05
C ASN A 152 -11.24 -9.42 0.42
N PHE A 153 -10.21 -9.20 1.20
CA PHE A 153 -8.91 -8.74 0.73
C PHE A 153 -8.07 -9.93 0.28
N TYR A 154 -7.37 -9.76 -0.82
CA TYR A 154 -6.37 -10.70 -1.31
C TYR A 154 -5.02 -10.02 -1.28
N VAL A 155 -4.17 -10.49 -0.39
CA VAL A 155 -2.81 -9.97 -0.18
C VAL A 155 -1.85 -10.89 -0.90
N ILE A 156 -1.08 -10.31 -1.83
CA ILE A 156 -0.26 -11.05 -2.78
C ILE A 156 1.19 -10.82 -2.43
N TYR A 157 1.94 -11.92 -2.31
CA TYR A 157 3.38 -11.87 -2.10
C TYR A 157 4.09 -11.45 -3.40
N GLU A 158 5.05 -10.55 -3.31
CA GLU A 158 5.77 -9.99 -4.45
C GLU A 158 6.38 -11.06 -5.36
N GLN A 159 7.04 -12.06 -4.76
CA GLN A 159 7.70 -13.14 -5.49
C GLN A 159 6.76 -14.35 -5.62
N ASN A 160 6.19 -14.54 -6.80
CA ASN A 160 5.20 -15.58 -7.08
C ASN A 160 5.71 -16.67 -8.03
N SER A 161 7.01 -16.92 -8.10
CA SER A 161 7.57 -18.10 -8.77
C SER A 161 7.44 -19.33 -7.86
N TYR A 162 7.45 -20.52 -8.47
CA TYR A 162 7.50 -21.77 -7.68
C TYR A 162 8.76 -21.83 -6.83
N GLN A 163 8.59 -22.07 -5.53
CA GLN A 163 9.65 -22.26 -4.56
C GLN A 163 9.69 -23.73 -4.14
N GLY A 164 10.40 -24.54 -4.91
CA GLY A 164 10.41 -26.00 -4.70
C GLY A 164 9.02 -26.61 -4.85
N GLU A 165 8.46 -27.17 -3.78
CA GLU A 165 7.09 -27.75 -3.76
C GLU A 165 6.01 -26.71 -3.37
N ASN A 166 6.40 -25.49 -2.98
CA ASN A 166 5.46 -24.47 -2.53
C ASN A 166 4.82 -23.76 -3.73
N GLN A 167 3.51 -23.87 -3.84
CA GLN A 167 2.72 -23.10 -4.80
C GLN A 167 2.51 -21.68 -4.30
N PRO A 168 2.65 -20.66 -5.15
CA PRO A 168 2.26 -19.30 -4.81
C PRO A 168 0.80 -19.23 -4.37
N VAL A 169 0.53 -18.40 -3.35
CA VAL A 169 -0.82 -18.17 -2.84
C VAL A 169 -1.07 -16.68 -2.63
N ALA A 170 -2.33 -16.25 -2.79
CA ALA A 170 -2.82 -15.00 -2.27
C ALA A 170 -3.52 -15.28 -0.93
N TYR A 171 -3.14 -14.57 0.11
CA TYR A 171 -3.78 -14.69 1.42
C TYR A 171 -5.11 -13.94 1.40
N GLN A 172 -6.14 -14.56 1.94
CA GLN A 172 -7.48 -14.02 1.97
C GLN A 172 -7.83 -13.57 3.38
N TYR A 173 -8.18 -12.30 3.54
CA TYR A 173 -8.60 -11.69 4.79
C TYR A 173 -10.01 -11.10 4.65
N ASN A 174 -10.81 -11.17 5.71
CA ASN A 174 -12.07 -10.43 5.78
C ASN A 174 -11.83 -8.94 6.13
N GLN A 175 -12.90 -8.14 6.24
CA GLN A 175 -12.79 -6.71 6.55
C GLN A 175 -12.30 -6.42 7.99
N ASP A 176 -12.41 -7.41 8.89
CA ASP A 176 -11.87 -7.32 10.25
C ASP A 176 -10.39 -7.75 10.32
N LEU A 177 -9.76 -7.98 9.16
CA LEU A 177 -8.40 -8.46 8.98
C LEU A 177 -8.15 -9.85 9.59
N GLU A 178 -9.18 -10.68 9.73
CA GLU A 178 -9.03 -12.07 10.10
C GLU A 178 -8.66 -12.90 8.86
N LEU A 179 -7.67 -13.76 9.00
CA LEU A 179 -7.26 -14.69 7.93
C LEU A 179 -8.37 -15.72 7.68
N VAL A 180 -9.01 -15.64 6.52
CA VAL A 180 -10.07 -16.57 6.10
C VAL A 180 -9.48 -17.80 5.41
N GLY A 181 -8.37 -17.62 4.69
CA GLY A 181 -7.73 -18.70 3.95
C GLY A 181 -6.61 -18.21 3.04
N ALA A 182 -6.23 -19.09 2.13
CA ALA A 182 -5.30 -18.77 1.04
C ALA A 182 -5.78 -19.45 -0.23
N ILE A 183 -5.75 -18.74 -1.34
CA ILE A 183 -6.12 -19.27 -2.63
C ILE A 183 -4.87 -19.48 -3.50
N PRO A 184 -4.84 -20.51 -4.35
CA PRO A 184 -3.76 -20.67 -5.30
C PRO A 184 -3.63 -19.43 -6.19
N PHE A 185 -2.41 -18.92 -6.30
CA PHE A 185 -2.08 -17.82 -7.19
C PHE A 185 -1.24 -18.35 -8.35
N PRO A 186 -1.38 -17.83 -9.58
CA PRO A 186 -0.56 -18.27 -10.69
C PRO A 186 0.92 -18.02 -10.42
N ALA A 187 1.78 -18.98 -10.77
CA ALA A 187 3.21 -18.74 -10.78
C ALA A 187 3.55 -17.75 -11.90
N LEU A 188 4.21 -16.66 -11.54
CA LEU A 188 4.62 -15.60 -12.45
C LEU A 188 6.14 -15.49 -12.45
N ASP A 189 6.71 -15.25 -13.64
CA ASP A 189 8.15 -14.97 -13.80
C ASP A 189 8.51 -13.52 -13.39
N TYR A 190 7.52 -12.74 -12.96
CA TYR A 190 7.64 -11.33 -12.60
C TYR A 190 7.24 -11.12 -11.15
N ARG A 191 7.76 -10.07 -10.53
CA ARG A 191 7.30 -9.60 -9.24
C ARG A 191 5.93 -8.93 -9.40
N VAL A 192 5.04 -9.15 -8.42
CA VAL A 192 3.76 -8.44 -8.32
C VAL A 192 3.95 -7.28 -7.36
N THR A 193 4.03 -6.08 -7.89
CA THR A 193 4.39 -4.88 -7.13
C THR A 193 3.21 -3.94 -6.87
N ASP A 194 2.06 -4.21 -7.45
CA ASP A 194 0.81 -3.48 -7.16
C ASP A 194 -0.40 -4.27 -7.65
N ALA A 195 -1.57 -3.97 -7.11
CA ALA A 195 -2.86 -4.44 -7.58
C ALA A 195 -3.93 -3.38 -7.30
N THR A 196 -5.01 -3.43 -8.04
CA THR A 196 -6.13 -2.50 -7.86
C THR A 196 -7.43 -3.25 -7.62
N ILE A 197 -8.44 -2.54 -7.12
CA ILE A 197 -9.79 -3.08 -7.03
C ILE A 197 -10.33 -3.24 -8.44
N SER A 198 -10.92 -4.41 -8.74
CA SER A 198 -11.68 -4.63 -9.97
C SER A 198 -12.86 -3.66 -10.04
N ASP A 199 -13.11 -3.07 -11.20
CA ASP A 199 -14.40 -2.45 -11.47
C ASP A 199 -15.51 -3.52 -11.40
N GLY A 200 -16.76 -3.11 -11.26
CA GLY A 200 -17.89 -4.03 -11.11
C GLY A 200 -18.05 -5.07 -12.23
N ASP A 201 -17.28 -4.97 -13.31
CA ASP A 201 -17.26 -5.90 -14.45
C ASP A 201 -16.13 -6.97 -14.33
N GLY A 202 -15.37 -7.00 -13.22
CA GLY A 202 -14.30 -7.96 -12.97
C GLY A 202 -13.04 -7.71 -13.82
N LYS A 203 -12.84 -6.49 -14.28
CA LYS A 203 -11.61 -6.08 -14.98
C LYS A 203 -10.70 -5.32 -14.01
N PHE A 204 -9.41 -5.55 -14.17
CA PHE A 204 -8.35 -4.88 -13.41
C PHE A 204 -7.66 -3.85 -14.29
#